data_70d4b32b5b0a58e87c99096dcea28c6e
#
_entry.id   70d4b32b5b0a58e87c99096dcea28c6e
#
_cell.length_a   1.000
_cell.length_b   1.000
_cell.length_c   1.000
_cell.angle_alpha   90.00
_cell.angle_beta   90.00
_cell.angle_gamma   90.00
#
_symmetry.space_group_name_H-M   'P 1'
#
loop_
_entity.id
_entity.type
_entity.pdbx_description
1 polymer ?
#
loop_
_entity_poly.entity_id
_entity_poly.type
_entity_poly.pdbx_seq_one_letter_code
_entity_poly.pdbx_strand_id
1 'polypeptide(L)'
;MRILLPISKSIANRLLILQAIHGDGLLTVSADLPDDVLLLHRALTTLHNTTQSSTTLHLSNCGTAMRFLTAYCAQLEGQRTILDGIERMRQRPIGQLVDALREIGAQIDYLGEEGFPSLRITGCILDKNRVVRIDDPLSTQFVSALLLIGANVQTNSTSPYIDITRKIIDQYSCKFKIQNSEFIIEKDWSSAAFWYEHVALHGGEIELPGLFRDSLQGDKVVADIFAQLGVITQYTEEGIRIRRSQAILNSKFLIQNFSACPDLYPAVALTCEKLGFRLEATGVESLPLKESDRLRAVHEHRTDHDHRMAMALLVAGYPVDDTECIRKSYPQFLEEYNKLLR
;
A
#
# COMPACT_ATOMS: atom_id res chain seq x y z
N MET A 1 15.71 19.32 -9.64
CA MET A 1 15.93 18.01 -10.32
C MET A 1 14.60 17.31 -10.54
N ARG A 2 14.41 16.55 -11.63
CA ARG A 2 13.18 15.79 -11.92
C ARG A 2 13.35 14.33 -11.53
N ILE A 3 12.48 13.80 -10.69
CA ILE A 3 12.50 12.44 -10.15
C ILE A 3 11.25 11.71 -10.61
N LEU A 4 11.41 10.46 -11.07
CA LEU A 4 10.32 9.64 -11.54
C LEU A 4 9.83 8.70 -10.43
N LEU A 5 8.59 8.91 -10.00
CA LEU A 5 7.93 8.03 -9.02
C LEU A 5 7.31 6.79 -9.69
N PRO A 6 7.20 5.67 -8.97
CA PRO A 6 6.41 4.53 -9.41
C PRO A 6 4.92 4.89 -9.49
N ILE A 7 4.14 4.07 -10.16
CA ILE A 7 2.68 4.14 -10.05
C ILE A 7 2.20 3.78 -8.65
N SER A 8 1.04 4.30 -8.26
CA SER A 8 0.44 3.97 -6.96
C SER A 8 0.13 2.47 -6.84
N LYS A 9 0.90 1.79 -6.00
CA LYS A 9 0.69 0.38 -5.66
C LYS A 9 -0.73 0.12 -5.15
N SER A 10 -1.26 1.05 -4.34
CA SER A 10 -2.60 0.94 -3.76
C SER A 10 -3.70 1.00 -4.80
N ILE A 11 -3.56 1.83 -5.84
CA ILE A 11 -4.50 1.93 -6.95
C ILE A 11 -4.34 0.72 -7.87
N ALA A 12 -3.10 0.41 -8.29
CA ALA A 12 -2.81 -0.67 -9.23
C ALA A 12 -3.35 -2.03 -8.76
N ASN A 13 -3.12 -2.37 -7.48
CA ASN A 13 -3.61 -3.65 -6.93
C ASN A 13 -5.14 -3.75 -6.91
N ARG A 14 -5.86 -2.65 -6.67
CA ARG A 14 -7.33 -2.63 -6.72
C ARG A 14 -7.85 -2.82 -8.14
N LEU A 15 -7.23 -2.14 -9.09
CA LEU A 15 -7.56 -2.28 -10.51
C LEU A 15 -7.34 -3.70 -11.02
N LEU A 16 -6.22 -4.34 -10.67
CA LEU A 16 -5.94 -5.72 -11.05
C LEU A 16 -7.04 -6.68 -10.57
N ILE A 17 -7.53 -6.52 -9.34
CA ILE A 17 -8.65 -7.35 -8.83
C ILE A 17 -9.93 -7.08 -9.60
N LEU A 18 -10.28 -5.81 -9.87
CA LEU A 18 -11.48 -5.47 -10.63
C LEU A 18 -11.40 -6.01 -12.06
N GLN A 19 -10.25 -5.87 -12.74
CA GLN A 19 -10.01 -6.43 -14.06
C GLN A 19 -10.20 -7.95 -14.07
N ALA A 20 -9.64 -8.65 -13.07
CA ALA A 20 -9.78 -10.09 -12.94
C ALA A 20 -11.24 -10.53 -12.69
N ILE A 21 -12.00 -9.78 -11.88
CA ILE A 21 -13.42 -10.08 -11.60
C ILE A 21 -14.28 -9.89 -12.85
N HIS A 22 -14.01 -8.86 -13.64
CA HIS A 22 -14.81 -8.53 -14.82
C HIS A 22 -14.35 -9.25 -16.11
N GLY A 23 -13.25 -10.03 -16.03
CA GLY A 23 -12.72 -10.74 -17.19
C GLY A 23 -12.03 -9.83 -18.21
N ASP A 24 -11.58 -8.65 -17.78
CA ASP A 24 -10.86 -7.71 -18.62
C ASP A 24 -9.38 -8.09 -18.75
N GLY A 25 -8.72 -7.58 -19.78
CA GLY A 25 -7.27 -7.69 -19.88
C GLY A 25 -6.59 -7.04 -18.68
N LEU A 26 -5.69 -7.79 -18.02
CA LEU A 26 -4.93 -7.26 -16.89
C LEU A 26 -3.99 -6.13 -17.35
N LEU A 27 -3.71 -5.21 -16.42
CA LEU A 27 -2.73 -4.15 -16.59
C LEU A 27 -1.45 -4.66 -17.26
N THR A 28 -0.99 -3.97 -18.30
CA THR A 28 0.29 -4.30 -18.95
C THR A 28 1.44 -4.16 -17.96
N VAL A 29 2.22 -5.22 -17.81
CA VAL A 29 3.35 -5.24 -16.90
C VAL A 29 4.62 -4.76 -17.58
N SER A 30 5.40 -3.91 -16.89
CA SER A 30 6.76 -3.53 -17.24
C SER A 30 7.69 -3.83 -16.06
N ALA A 31 9.00 -3.88 -16.31
CA ALA A 31 9.99 -4.11 -15.25
C ALA A 31 10.03 -2.99 -14.19
N ASP A 32 9.42 -1.86 -14.49
CA ASP A 32 9.39 -0.67 -13.64
C ASP A 32 8.26 -0.67 -12.61
N LEU A 33 7.38 -1.67 -12.67
CA LEU A 33 6.29 -1.78 -11.70
C LEU A 33 6.81 -2.27 -10.35
N PRO A 34 6.20 -1.83 -9.25
CA PRO A 34 6.47 -2.37 -7.92
C PRO A 34 6.32 -3.89 -7.87
N ASP A 35 7.25 -4.58 -7.19
CA ASP A 35 7.23 -6.05 -7.10
C ASP A 35 5.92 -6.58 -6.50
N ASP A 36 5.29 -5.85 -5.56
CA ASP A 36 3.97 -6.21 -5.02
C ASP A 36 2.87 -6.20 -6.10
N VAL A 37 2.94 -5.30 -7.09
CA VAL A 37 1.99 -5.25 -8.22
C VAL A 37 2.26 -6.40 -9.18
N LEU A 38 3.54 -6.65 -9.50
CA LEU A 38 3.96 -7.78 -10.34
C LEU A 38 3.56 -9.12 -9.73
N LEU A 39 3.69 -9.27 -8.41
CA LEU A 39 3.31 -10.48 -7.69
C LEU A 39 1.81 -10.75 -7.81
N LEU A 40 0.97 -9.74 -7.54
CA LEU A 40 -0.48 -9.88 -7.67
C LEU A 40 -0.89 -10.16 -9.12
N HIS A 41 -0.29 -9.47 -10.08
CA HIS A 41 -0.54 -9.71 -11.51
C HIS A 41 -0.23 -11.17 -11.89
N ARG A 42 0.96 -11.69 -11.50
CA ARG A 42 1.35 -13.09 -11.77
C ARG A 42 0.39 -14.08 -11.11
N ALA A 43 -0.02 -13.82 -9.87
CA ALA A 43 -0.96 -14.67 -9.15
C ALA A 43 -2.32 -14.74 -9.87
N LEU A 44 -2.87 -13.60 -10.31
CA LEU A 44 -4.11 -13.54 -11.07
C LEU A 44 -3.99 -14.22 -12.44
N THR A 45 -2.88 -14.00 -13.14
CA THR A 45 -2.60 -14.70 -14.42
C THR A 45 -2.53 -16.22 -14.23
N THR A 46 -1.91 -16.69 -13.15
CA THR A 46 -1.85 -18.13 -12.81
C THR A 46 -3.26 -18.68 -12.56
N LEU A 47 -4.07 -17.99 -11.76
CA LEU A 47 -5.45 -18.41 -11.46
C LEU A 47 -6.34 -18.44 -12.72
N HIS A 48 -6.14 -17.49 -13.62
CA HIS A 48 -6.93 -17.40 -14.87
C HIS A 48 -6.57 -18.48 -15.88
N ASN A 49 -5.30 -18.84 -15.96
CA ASN A 49 -4.78 -19.82 -16.93
C ASN A 49 -4.76 -21.26 -16.41
N THR A 50 -5.05 -21.48 -15.12
CA THR A 50 -4.99 -22.84 -14.58
C THR A 50 -6.19 -23.67 -15.00
N THR A 51 -5.91 -24.88 -15.48
CA THR A 51 -6.93 -25.91 -15.71
C THR A 51 -6.99 -26.91 -14.54
N GLN A 52 -6.15 -26.71 -13.52
CA GLN A 52 -6.08 -27.57 -12.34
C GLN A 52 -7.15 -27.19 -11.32
N SER A 53 -7.71 -28.18 -10.66
CA SER A 53 -8.67 -27.98 -9.58
C SER A 53 -8.05 -27.47 -8.28
N SER A 54 -6.71 -27.40 -8.18
CA SER A 54 -5.98 -26.93 -7.02
C SER A 54 -4.72 -26.19 -7.42
N THR A 55 -4.53 -24.97 -6.86
CA THR A 55 -3.38 -24.09 -7.15
C THR A 55 -2.77 -23.59 -5.84
N THR A 56 -1.44 -23.57 -5.74
CA THR A 56 -0.72 -22.96 -4.61
C THR A 56 -0.03 -21.70 -5.07
N LEU A 57 -0.27 -20.60 -4.36
CA LEU A 57 0.33 -19.29 -4.60
C LEU A 57 1.18 -18.86 -3.42
N HIS A 58 2.46 -18.60 -3.67
CA HIS A 58 3.38 -18.04 -2.65
C HIS A 58 3.47 -16.53 -2.82
N LEU A 59 2.97 -15.79 -1.83
CA LEU A 59 2.75 -14.34 -1.89
C LEU A 59 3.85 -13.54 -1.17
N SER A 60 4.98 -14.16 -0.84
CA SER A 60 6.10 -13.52 -0.15
C SER A 60 5.63 -12.79 1.11
N ASN A 61 5.98 -11.49 1.28
CA ASN A 61 5.45 -10.61 2.34
C ASN A 61 4.46 -9.57 1.79
N CYS A 62 3.74 -9.88 0.69
CA CYS A 62 2.78 -8.95 0.09
C CYS A 62 1.40 -9.04 0.77
N GLY A 63 1.20 -8.19 1.79
CA GLY A 63 -0.06 -8.16 2.54
C GLY A 63 -1.28 -7.83 1.70
N THR A 64 -1.16 -6.96 0.70
CA THR A 64 -2.26 -6.59 -0.19
C THR A 64 -2.67 -7.79 -1.06
N ALA A 65 -1.71 -8.50 -1.66
CA ALA A 65 -2.01 -9.68 -2.45
C ALA A 65 -2.67 -10.78 -1.58
N MET A 66 -2.14 -11.04 -0.37
CA MET A 66 -2.73 -12.02 0.55
C MET A 66 -4.21 -11.71 0.83
N ARG A 67 -4.55 -10.47 1.23
CA ARG A 67 -5.93 -10.11 1.61
C ARG A 67 -6.86 -10.07 0.40
N PHE A 68 -6.43 -9.46 -0.69
CA PHE A 68 -7.27 -9.33 -1.89
C PHE A 68 -7.52 -10.68 -2.56
N LEU A 69 -6.50 -11.53 -2.67
CA LEU A 69 -6.66 -12.88 -3.22
C LEU A 69 -7.48 -13.79 -2.30
N THR A 70 -7.44 -13.61 -0.97
CA THR A 70 -8.31 -14.37 -0.08
C THR A 70 -9.78 -14.15 -0.44
N ALA A 71 -10.20 -12.90 -0.62
CA ALA A 71 -11.57 -12.59 -1.03
C ALA A 71 -11.85 -13.01 -2.49
N TYR A 72 -10.92 -12.76 -3.41
CA TYR A 72 -11.05 -13.12 -4.82
C TYR A 72 -11.19 -14.64 -5.02
N CYS A 73 -10.33 -15.44 -4.42
CA CYS A 73 -10.36 -16.89 -4.55
C CYS A 73 -11.63 -17.52 -3.91
N ALA A 74 -12.18 -16.90 -2.88
CA ALA A 74 -13.40 -17.39 -2.22
C ALA A 74 -14.62 -17.45 -3.16
N GLN A 75 -14.66 -16.63 -4.22
CA GLN A 75 -15.75 -16.60 -5.22
C GLN A 75 -15.44 -17.39 -6.51
N LEU A 76 -14.25 -18.00 -6.64
CA LEU A 76 -13.87 -18.79 -7.82
C LEU A 76 -14.43 -20.21 -7.72
N GLU A 77 -15.72 -20.36 -8.04
CA GLU A 77 -16.44 -21.62 -7.89
C GLU A 77 -15.71 -22.81 -8.50
N GLY A 78 -15.59 -23.89 -7.73
CA GLY A 78 -14.95 -25.13 -8.14
C GLY A 78 -13.40 -25.12 -8.08
N GLN A 79 -12.77 -23.99 -7.80
CA GLN A 79 -11.31 -23.91 -7.63
C GLN A 79 -10.94 -24.06 -6.16
N ARG A 80 -9.82 -24.74 -5.92
CA ARG A 80 -9.17 -24.82 -4.61
C ARG A 80 -7.82 -24.10 -4.67
N THR A 81 -7.64 -23.09 -3.81
CA THR A 81 -6.42 -22.28 -3.79
C THR A 81 -5.77 -22.34 -2.41
N ILE A 82 -4.44 -22.57 -2.37
CA ILE A 82 -3.65 -22.38 -1.16
C ILE A 82 -2.90 -21.06 -1.32
N LEU A 83 -3.09 -20.15 -0.35
CA LEU A 83 -2.35 -18.92 -0.24
C LEU A 83 -1.35 -19.02 0.90
N ASP A 84 -0.08 -18.83 0.60
CA ASP A 84 1.02 -18.89 1.56
C ASP A 84 2.01 -17.74 1.36
N GLY A 85 2.94 -17.56 2.29
CA GLY A 85 3.97 -16.54 2.26
C GLY A 85 5.17 -16.90 3.11
N ILE A 86 6.11 -15.96 3.24
CA ILE A 86 7.25 -16.13 4.14
C ILE A 86 6.81 -16.08 5.61
N GLU A 87 7.73 -16.41 6.52
CA GLU A 87 7.50 -16.46 7.97
C GLU A 87 6.80 -15.17 8.50
N ARG A 88 7.28 -13.99 8.10
CA ARG A 88 6.67 -12.72 8.50
C ARG A 88 5.22 -12.58 8.02
N MET A 89 4.86 -13.10 6.84
CA MET A 89 3.48 -13.07 6.36
C MET A 89 2.57 -13.92 7.23
N ARG A 90 3.04 -15.07 7.69
CA ARG A 90 2.29 -15.98 8.57
C ARG A 90 2.03 -15.39 9.96
N GLN A 91 2.73 -14.32 10.35
CA GLN A 91 2.54 -13.57 11.59
C GLN A 91 1.61 -12.36 11.43
N ARG A 92 1.14 -12.07 10.23
CA ARG A 92 0.27 -10.91 9.96
C ARG A 92 -1.19 -11.32 10.00
N PRO A 93 -2.03 -10.74 10.89
CA PRO A 93 -3.40 -11.18 11.10
C PRO A 93 -4.26 -11.07 9.84
N ILE A 94 -5.21 -12.01 9.70
CA ILE A 94 -6.20 -12.07 8.61
C ILE A 94 -7.58 -12.54 9.11
N GLY A 95 -7.71 -12.88 10.39
CA GLY A 95 -8.92 -13.49 10.97
C GLY A 95 -10.18 -12.70 10.66
N GLN A 96 -10.22 -11.39 10.92
CA GLN A 96 -11.42 -10.56 10.66
C GLN A 96 -11.91 -10.66 9.21
N LEU A 97 -11.00 -10.78 8.23
CA LEU A 97 -11.40 -10.97 6.82
C LEU A 97 -11.97 -12.37 6.59
N VAL A 98 -11.33 -13.40 7.15
CA VAL A 98 -11.78 -14.79 6.99
C VAL A 98 -13.14 -14.99 7.63
N ASP A 99 -13.36 -14.44 8.83
CA ASP A 99 -14.63 -14.52 9.53
C ASP A 99 -15.76 -13.84 8.74
N ALA A 100 -15.53 -12.63 8.25
CA ALA A 100 -16.47 -11.91 7.41
C ALA A 100 -16.80 -12.66 6.09
N LEU A 101 -15.79 -13.29 5.47
CA LEU A 101 -16.00 -14.13 4.28
C LEU A 101 -16.78 -15.39 4.61
N ARG A 102 -16.51 -16.05 5.74
CA ARG A 102 -17.25 -17.24 6.21
C ARG A 102 -18.72 -16.90 6.50
N GLU A 103 -19.00 -15.72 7.03
CA GLU A 103 -20.38 -15.25 7.25
C GLU A 103 -21.19 -15.19 5.96
N ILE A 104 -20.59 -14.90 4.81
CA ILE A 104 -21.23 -14.89 3.49
C ILE A 104 -21.09 -16.21 2.75
N GLY A 105 -20.62 -17.27 3.42
CA GLY A 105 -20.61 -18.64 2.91
C GLY A 105 -19.26 -19.13 2.38
N ALA A 106 -18.17 -18.36 2.52
CA ALA A 106 -16.86 -18.81 2.05
C ALA A 106 -16.34 -20.04 2.82
N GLN A 107 -15.68 -20.95 2.10
CA GLN A 107 -15.03 -22.14 2.64
C GLN A 107 -13.52 -21.91 2.73
N ILE A 108 -13.04 -21.55 3.92
CA ILE A 108 -11.64 -21.20 4.18
C ILE A 108 -11.15 -21.96 5.40
N ASP A 109 -10.06 -22.71 5.25
CA ASP A 109 -9.35 -23.40 6.33
C ASP A 109 -8.00 -22.70 6.58
N TYR A 110 -7.62 -22.58 7.84
CA TYR A 110 -6.26 -22.26 8.24
C TYR A 110 -5.38 -23.51 8.13
N LEU A 111 -4.19 -23.38 7.55
CA LEU A 111 -3.22 -24.48 7.47
C LEU A 111 -2.18 -24.46 8.59
N GLY A 112 -2.22 -23.45 9.43
CA GLY A 112 -1.39 -23.25 10.60
C GLY A 112 -2.22 -22.68 11.75
N GLU A 113 -1.74 -21.60 12.35
CA GLU A 113 -2.41 -20.91 13.44
C GLU A 113 -3.70 -20.22 12.99
N GLU A 114 -4.78 -20.36 13.75
CA GLU A 114 -6.06 -19.71 13.45
C GLU A 114 -5.92 -18.18 13.53
N GLY A 115 -6.52 -17.48 12.57
CA GLY A 115 -6.41 -16.03 12.43
C GLY A 115 -5.23 -15.55 11.59
N PHE A 116 -4.33 -16.47 11.15
CA PHE A 116 -3.12 -16.14 10.41
C PHE A 116 -2.99 -16.99 9.12
N PRO A 117 -2.31 -16.48 8.04
CA PRO A 117 -1.93 -17.33 6.91
C PRO A 117 -1.01 -18.50 7.39
N SER A 118 -0.98 -19.66 6.72
CA SER A 118 -1.45 -19.95 5.36
C SER A 118 -2.92 -20.39 5.34
N LEU A 119 -3.57 -20.17 4.18
CA LEU A 119 -5.00 -20.45 4.01
C LEU A 119 -5.23 -21.45 2.88
N ARG A 120 -6.20 -22.37 3.07
CA ARG A 120 -6.81 -23.14 2.00
C ARG A 120 -8.20 -22.61 1.73
N ILE A 121 -8.48 -22.23 0.49
CA ILE A 121 -9.74 -21.61 0.07
C ILE A 121 -10.36 -22.53 -0.97
N THR A 122 -11.62 -22.92 -0.74
CA THR A 122 -12.44 -23.60 -1.75
C THR A 122 -13.47 -22.58 -2.25
N GLY A 123 -13.35 -22.20 -3.53
CA GLY A 123 -14.21 -21.22 -4.16
C GLY A 123 -15.66 -21.72 -4.29
N CYS A 124 -16.59 -20.87 -3.93
CA CYS A 124 -18.03 -21.17 -3.94
C CYS A 124 -18.87 -19.92 -4.23
N ILE A 125 -20.15 -20.09 -4.40
CA ILE A 125 -21.11 -18.97 -4.51
C ILE A 125 -21.24 -18.32 -3.15
N LEU A 126 -21.00 -17.01 -3.10
CA LEU A 126 -21.08 -16.20 -1.88
C LEU A 126 -22.40 -15.43 -1.81
N ASP A 127 -23.05 -15.37 -0.65
CA ASP A 127 -24.20 -14.50 -0.40
C ASP A 127 -23.74 -13.04 -0.16
N LYS A 128 -23.48 -12.33 -1.26
CA LYS A 128 -23.00 -10.94 -1.22
C LYS A 128 -24.05 -9.92 -0.75
N ASN A 129 -25.34 -10.33 -0.66
CA ASN A 129 -26.39 -9.45 -0.15
C ASN A 129 -26.44 -9.43 1.37
N ARG A 130 -25.92 -10.49 2.01
CA ARG A 130 -25.78 -10.52 3.46
C ARG A 130 -24.84 -9.43 3.92
N VAL A 131 -25.29 -8.63 4.90
CA VAL A 131 -24.48 -7.59 5.52
C VAL A 131 -23.48 -8.23 6.46
N VAL A 132 -22.18 -7.97 6.23
CA VAL A 132 -21.11 -8.29 7.16
C VAL A 132 -20.58 -7.02 7.80
N ARG A 133 -20.12 -7.09 9.04
CA ARG A 133 -19.64 -5.93 9.77
C ARG A 133 -18.19 -6.14 10.24
N ILE A 134 -17.32 -5.19 9.91
CA ILE A 134 -15.95 -5.12 10.44
C ILE A 134 -15.76 -3.74 11.05
N ASP A 135 -15.90 -3.65 12.37
CA ASP A 135 -15.57 -2.46 13.13
C ASP A 135 -14.11 -2.55 13.61
N ASP A 136 -13.46 -1.39 13.74
CA ASP A 136 -12.06 -1.26 14.17
C ASP A 136 -11.11 -2.27 13.47
N PRO A 137 -11.09 -2.26 12.12
CA PRO A 137 -10.31 -3.26 11.38
C PRO A 137 -8.82 -3.14 11.70
N LEU A 138 -8.18 -4.26 12.09
CA LEU A 138 -6.72 -4.33 12.23
C LEU A 138 -5.98 -3.98 10.93
N SER A 139 -6.67 -4.14 9.81
CA SER A 139 -6.21 -3.67 8.49
C SER A 139 -7.40 -3.22 7.65
N THR A 140 -7.32 -2.00 7.13
CA THR A 140 -8.32 -1.47 6.17
C THR A 140 -8.40 -2.25 4.87
N GLN A 141 -7.38 -3.09 4.59
CA GLN A 141 -7.38 -4.02 3.45
C GLN A 141 -8.46 -5.10 3.57
N PHE A 142 -8.93 -5.43 4.78
CA PHE A 142 -10.02 -6.39 4.98
C PHE A 142 -11.33 -5.86 4.38
N VAL A 143 -11.69 -4.64 4.77
CA VAL A 143 -12.86 -3.95 4.22
C VAL A 143 -12.70 -3.74 2.71
N SER A 144 -11.51 -3.31 2.26
CA SER A 144 -11.22 -3.12 0.84
C SER A 144 -11.39 -4.41 0.03
N ALA A 145 -10.93 -5.55 0.55
CA ALA A 145 -11.06 -6.85 -0.11
C ALA A 145 -12.52 -7.28 -0.31
N LEU A 146 -13.36 -7.08 0.71
CA LEU A 146 -14.80 -7.35 0.64
C LEU A 146 -15.52 -6.42 -0.34
N LEU A 147 -15.21 -5.11 -0.32
CA LEU A 147 -15.75 -4.13 -1.27
C LEU A 147 -15.42 -4.50 -2.72
N LEU A 148 -14.17 -4.92 -2.99
CA LEU A 148 -13.72 -5.28 -4.34
C LEU A 148 -14.49 -6.46 -4.92
N ILE A 149 -14.85 -7.45 -4.12
CA ILE A 149 -15.68 -8.59 -4.58
C ILE A 149 -17.19 -8.28 -4.60
N GLY A 150 -17.59 -7.05 -4.27
CA GLY A 150 -18.98 -6.62 -4.24
C GLY A 150 -19.79 -7.11 -3.04
N ALA A 151 -19.16 -7.50 -1.93
CA ALA A 151 -19.84 -7.87 -0.69
C ALA A 151 -20.44 -6.64 0.00
N ASN A 152 -21.57 -6.84 0.69
CA ASN A 152 -22.24 -5.78 1.46
C ASN A 152 -21.57 -5.64 2.83
N VAL A 153 -20.56 -4.77 2.93
CA VAL A 153 -19.76 -4.58 4.15
C VAL A 153 -20.03 -3.24 4.82
N GLN A 154 -20.23 -3.27 6.13
CA GLN A 154 -20.34 -2.11 7.00
C GLN A 154 -19.10 -2.01 7.89
N THR A 155 -18.66 -0.78 8.17
CA THR A 155 -17.51 -0.49 9.04
C THR A 155 -17.65 0.88 9.66
N ASN A 156 -17.10 1.06 10.86
CA ASN A 156 -16.95 2.36 11.52
C ASN A 156 -15.66 3.10 11.08
N SER A 157 -14.79 2.45 10.31
CA SER A 157 -13.52 3.04 9.87
C SER A 157 -13.73 4.10 8.78
N THR A 158 -13.14 5.28 8.98
CA THR A 158 -13.12 6.43 8.05
C THR A 158 -11.81 6.52 7.27
N SER A 159 -11.10 5.42 7.12
CA SER A 159 -9.78 5.39 6.49
C SER A 159 -9.82 5.78 5.00
N PRO A 160 -8.92 6.68 4.53
CA PRO A 160 -8.79 7.03 3.12
C PRO A 160 -8.56 5.82 2.20
N TYR A 161 -7.94 4.73 2.72
CA TYR A 161 -7.74 3.50 1.94
C TYR A 161 -9.05 2.75 1.62
N ILE A 162 -10.09 2.93 2.43
CA ILE A 162 -11.43 2.41 2.12
C ILE A 162 -12.10 3.31 1.09
N ASP A 163 -11.98 4.63 1.24
CA ASP A 163 -12.56 5.59 0.31
C ASP A 163 -11.95 5.49 -1.10
N ILE A 164 -10.63 5.30 -1.19
CA ILE A 164 -9.98 5.04 -2.49
C ILE A 164 -10.53 3.77 -3.14
N THR A 165 -10.85 2.73 -2.36
CA THR A 165 -11.45 1.50 -2.88
C THR A 165 -12.83 1.77 -3.48
N ARG A 166 -13.71 2.47 -2.75
CA ARG A 166 -15.05 2.84 -3.22
C ARG A 166 -14.98 3.68 -4.50
N LYS A 167 -14.14 4.72 -4.51
CA LYS A 167 -13.98 5.61 -5.67
C LYS A 167 -13.44 4.87 -6.90
N ILE A 168 -12.49 3.94 -6.72
CA ILE A 168 -11.98 3.14 -7.83
C ILE A 168 -13.06 2.21 -8.38
N ILE A 169 -13.87 1.58 -7.54
CA ILE A 169 -15.02 0.75 -7.96
C ILE A 169 -16.02 1.59 -8.76
N ASP A 170 -16.38 2.78 -8.27
CA ASP A 170 -17.29 3.70 -8.94
C ASP A 170 -16.75 4.14 -10.30
N GLN A 171 -15.49 4.58 -10.35
CA GLN A 171 -14.83 4.99 -11.58
C GLN A 171 -14.70 3.85 -12.58
N TYR A 172 -14.36 2.65 -12.11
CA TYR A 172 -14.26 1.46 -12.93
C TYR A 172 -15.61 1.12 -13.55
N SER A 173 -16.67 1.10 -12.76
CA SER A 173 -18.05 0.83 -13.21
C SER A 173 -18.57 1.88 -14.20
N CYS A 174 -18.19 3.16 -14.04
CA CYS A 174 -18.53 4.23 -14.96
C CYS A 174 -17.79 4.13 -16.31
N LYS A 175 -16.50 3.78 -16.28
CA LYS A 175 -15.66 3.67 -17.50
C LYS A 175 -16.04 2.47 -18.36
N PHE A 176 -16.53 1.38 -17.77
CA PHE A 176 -17.09 0.25 -18.53
C PHE A 176 -18.26 0.64 -19.43
N LYS A 177 -18.99 1.71 -19.11
CA LYS A 177 -20.06 2.26 -19.95
C LYS A 177 -19.54 3.10 -21.14
N ILE A 178 -18.24 3.48 -21.12
CA ILE A 178 -17.60 4.30 -22.15
C ILE A 178 -16.46 3.45 -22.73
N GLN A 179 -16.74 2.74 -23.83
CA GLN A 179 -15.75 1.94 -24.55
C GLN A 179 -14.47 2.77 -24.85
N ASN A 180 -13.29 2.23 -24.55
CA ASN A 180 -11.94 2.71 -24.87
C ASN A 180 -11.29 3.80 -23.99
N SER A 181 -11.66 4.01 -22.73
CA SER A 181 -10.88 4.89 -21.87
C SER A 181 -9.83 4.12 -21.04
N GLU A 182 -8.54 4.37 -21.29
CA GLU A 182 -7.47 3.86 -20.43
C GLU A 182 -7.59 4.43 -19.01
N PHE A 183 -7.40 3.57 -17.99
CA PHE A 183 -7.35 4.01 -16.60
C PHE A 183 -5.93 4.51 -16.28
N ILE A 184 -5.78 5.82 -16.12
CA ILE A 184 -4.50 6.41 -15.76
C ILE A 184 -4.28 6.22 -14.26
N ILE A 185 -3.23 5.45 -13.90
CA ILE A 185 -2.85 5.24 -12.51
C ILE A 185 -1.96 6.39 -12.07
N GLU A 186 -2.37 7.10 -11.01
CA GLU A 186 -1.57 8.15 -10.38
C GLU A 186 -0.20 7.64 -9.92
N LYS A 187 0.76 8.55 -9.80
CA LYS A 187 2.04 8.27 -9.12
C LYS A 187 1.84 8.11 -7.61
N ASP A 188 2.77 7.41 -6.95
CA ASP A 188 2.63 6.99 -5.56
C ASP A 188 3.02 8.09 -4.57
N TRP A 189 2.04 8.65 -3.86
CA TRP A 189 2.26 9.65 -2.82
C TRP A 189 3.01 9.10 -1.59
N SER A 190 2.87 7.82 -1.28
CA SER A 190 3.67 7.20 -0.21
C SER A 190 5.16 7.21 -0.56
N SER A 191 5.50 6.97 -1.84
CA SER A 191 6.88 7.01 -2.31
C SER A 191 7.44 8.44 -2.39
N ALA A 192 6.58 9.45 -2.52
CA ALA A 192 7.00 10.85 -2.47
C ALA A 192 7.58 11.24 -1.10
N ALA A 193 7.15 10.59 -0.01
CA ALA A 193 7.59 10.92 1.36
C ALA A 193 9.11 10.93 1.52
N PHE A 194 9.82 10.02 0.84
CA PHE A 194 11.29 9.93 0.91
C PHE A 194 11.98 11.11 0.22
N TRP A 195 11.35 11.71 -0.80
CA TRP A 195 11.84 12.93 -1.45
C TRP A 195 11.53 14.17 -0.62
N TYR A 196 10.41 14.20 0.09
CA TYR A 196 10.13 15.22 1.09
C TYR A 196 11.14 15.15 2.23
N GLU A 197 11.46 13.95 2.73
CA GLU A 197 12.50 13.70 3.73
C GLU A 197 13.87 14.20 3.23
N HIS A 198 14.24 13.86 1.98
CA HIS A 198 15.49 14.32 1.38
C HIS A 198 15.57 15.85 1.37
N VAL A 199 14.51 16.53 0.88
CA VAL A 199 14.49 18.00 0.82
C VAL A 199 14.53 18.62 2.21
N ALA A 200 13.85 18.03 3.19
CA ALA A 200 13.87 18.52 4.57
C ALA A 200 15.28 18.41 5.19
N LEU A 201 16.01 17.33 4.94
CA LEU A 201 17.31 17.05 5.55
C LEU A 201 18.47 17.71 4.77
N HIS A 202 18.45 17.61 3.45
CA HIS A 202 19.58 17.98 2.60
C HIS A 202 19.33 19.26 1.78
N GLY A 203 18.08 19.74 1.73
CA GLY A 203 17.73 20.92 0.93
C GLY A 203 17.53 20.60 -0.56
N GLY A 204 17.69 21.62 -1.39
CA GLY A 204 17.50 21.51 -2.83
C GLY A 204 16.04 21.70 -3.29
N GLU A 205 15.83 21.43 -4.56
CA GLU A 205 14.51 21.49 -5.22
C GLU A 205 14.31 20.25 -6.09
N ILE A 206 13.17 19.58 -5.92
CA ILE A 206 12.81 18.36 -6.64
C ILE A 206 11.44 18.54 -7.30
N GLU A 207 11.34 18.13 -8.57
CA GLU A 207 10.09 17.99 -9.31
C GLU A 207 9.64 16.53 -9.30
N LEU A 208 8.38 16.30 -8.93
CA LEU A 208 7.74 14.99 -8.85
C LEU A 208 6.51 14.99 -9.77
N PRO A 209 6.67 14.62 -11.05
CA PRO A 209 5.56 14.61 -12.00
C PRO A 209 4.55 13.52 -11.67
N GLY A 210 3.27 13.78 -12.02
CA GLY A 210 2.17 12.82 -11.85
C GLY A 210 1.57 12.77 -10.45
N LEU A 211 1.91 13.72 -9.58
CA LEU A 211 1.27 13.93 -8.28
C LEU A 211 0.37 15.16 -8.34
N PHE A 212 -0.90 15.02 -7.99
CA PHE A 212 -1.89 16.09 -8.10
C PHE A 212 -2.61 16.35 -6.77
N ARG A 213 -3.11 17.59 -6.61
CA ARG A 213 -3.79 18.04 -5.39
C ARG A 213 -5.05 17.23 -5.09
N ASP A 214 -5.81 16.87 -6.12
CA ASP A 214 -7.06 16.12 -6.07
C ASP A 214 -6.88 14.60 -6.07
N SER A 215 -5.66 14.14 -5.79
CA SER A 215 -5.35 12.71 -5.67
C SER A 215 -6.31 11.96 -4.75
N LEU A 216 -6.63 10.73 -5.13
CA LEU A 216 -7.41 9.80 -4.31
C LEU A 216 -6.62 9.25 -3.12
N GLN A 217 -5.28 9.33 -3.15
CA GLN A 217 -4.40 8.75 -2.15
C GLN A 217 -4.40 9.58 -0.86
N GLY A 218 -4.66 8.95 0.29
CA GLY A 218 -4.63 9.61 1.61
C GLY A 218 -3.25 10.14 1.96
N ASP A 219 -2.20 9.47 1.49
CA ASP A 219 -0.80 9.83 1.76
C ASP A 219 -0.38 11.18 1.12
N LYS A 220 -1.23 11.82 0.29
CA LYS A 220 -0.99 13.21 -0.15
C LYS A 220 -0.85 14.21 1.00
N VAL A 221 -1.33 13.85 2.21
CA VAL A 221 -1.14 14.62 3.44
C VAL A 221 0.34 14.82 3.80
N VAL A 222 1.25 14.09 3.18
CA VAL A 222 2.70 14.28 3.31
C VAL A 222 3.11 15.73 3.03
N ALA A 223 2.43 16.41 2.10
CA ALA A 223 2.69 17.83 1.80
C ALA A 223 2.42 18.72 3.01
N ASP A 224 1.33 18.47 3.74
CA ASP A 224 0.95 19.26 4.92
C ASP A 224 1.83 18.94 6.13
N ILE A 225 2.20 17.65 6.30
CA ILE A 225 3.11 17.22 7.37
C ILE A 225 4.48 17.86 7.16
N PHE A 226 5.05 17.75 5.97
CA PHE A 226 6.39 18.27 5.69
C PHE A 226 6.43 19.81 5.56
N ALA A 227 5.30 20.47 5.34
CA ALA A 227 5.22 21.93 5.48
C ALA A 227 5.62 22.38 6.90
N GLN A 228 5.25 21.61 7.93
CA GLN A 228 5.63 21.87 9.33
C GLN A 228 7.11 21.54 9.59
N LEU A 229 7.72 20.71 8.73
CA LEU A 229 9.15 20.35 8.76
C LEU A 229 9.99 21.22 7.81
N GLY A 230 9.41 22.28 7.23
CA GLY A 230 10.11 23.26 6.42
C GLY A 230 10.22 22.94 4.95
N VAL A 231 9.34 22.09 4.38
CA VAL A 231 9.28 21.83 2.95
C VAL A 231 8.05 22.49 2.33
N ILE A 232 8.27 23.30 1.29
CA ILE A 232 7.22 23.96 0.53
C ILE A 232 6.85 23.09 -0.66
N THR A 233 5.55 22.86 -0.84
CA THR A 233 4.98 22.15 -2.00
C THR A 233 4.29 23.16 -2.93
N GLN A 234 4.72 23.20 -4.18
CA GLN A 234 4.08 23.96 -5.25
C GLN A 234 3.44 22.99 -6.24
N TYR A 235 2.14 23.09 -6.43
CA TYR A 235 1.40 22.32 -7.43
C TYR A 235 1.55 22.95 -8.81
N THR A 236 1.79 22.13 -9.83
CA THR A 236 1.94 22.50 -11.24
C THR A 236 0.99 21.68 -12.10
N GLU A 237 0.91 21.95 -13.40
CA GLU A 237 0.10 21.16 -14.35
C GLU A 237 0.64 19.73 -14.52
N GLU A 238 1.96 19.52 -14.39
CA GLU A 238 2.60 18.20 -14.54
C GLU A 238 2.70 17.40 -13.23
N GLY A 239 2.51 18.03 -12.07
CA GLY A 239 2.68 17.38 -10.78
C GLY A 239 2.98 18.36 -9.65
N ILE A 240 4.01 18.10 -8.86
CA ILE A 240 4.44 19.00 -7.78
C ILE A 240 5.94 19.33 -7.87
N ARG A 241 6.28 20.49 -7.32
CA ARG A 241 7.66 20.89 -7.03
C ARG A 241 7.81 21.08 -5.53
N ILE A 242 8.81 20.45 -4.94
CA ILE A 242 9.11 20.55 -3.51
C ILE A 242 10.48 21.20 -3.31
N ARG A 243 10.56 22.09 -2.33
CA ARG A 243 11.82 22.77 -1.97
C ARG A 243 11.88 23.10 -0.50
N ARG A 244 13.09 23.23 0.06
CA ARG A 244 13.25 23.66 1.44
C ARG A 244 12.83 25.11 1.62
N SER A 245 12.09 25.41 2.69
CA SER A 245 11.78 26.79 3.11
C SER A 245 13.03 27.48 3.64
N GLN A 246 13.16 28.77 3.35
CA GLN A 246 14.19 29.61 3.99
C GLN A 246 13.72 30.19 5.34
N ALA A 247 12.44 30.01 5.69
CA ALA A 247 11.89 30.48 6.94
C ALA A 247 12.44 29.68 8.12
N ILE A 248 12.70 30.39 9.23
CA ILE A 248 13.07 29.75 10.49
C ILE A 248 11.84 29.04 11.06
N LEU A 249 11.98 27.75 11.37
CA LEU A 249 10.93 26.99 12.03
C LEU A 249 10.86 27.40 13.51
N ASN A 250 9.73 28.01 13.89
CA ASN A 250 9.52 28.53 15.24
C ASN A 250 9.23 27.44 16.29
N SER A 251 8.92 26.23 15.87
CA SER A 251 8.63 25.09 16.74
C SER A 251 9.51 23.89 16.36
N LYS A 252 9.95 23.17 17.38
CA LYS A 252 10.60 21.85 17.25
C LYS A 252 9.69 20.74 17.78
N PHE A 253 8.39 20.89 17.56
CA PHE A 253 7.38 19.95 18.01
C PHE A 253 6.39 19.67 16.88
N LEU A 254 6.11 18.39 16.62
CA LEU A 254 5.15 17.92 15.63
C LEU A 254 4.20 16.94 16.28
N ILE A 255 2.90 17.17 16.17
CA ILE A 255 1.85 16.23 16.54
C ILE A 255 1.25 15.66 15.26
N GLN A 256 1.25 14.33 15.11
CA GLN A 256 0.74 13.69 13.91
C GLN A 256 -0.04 12.43 14.22
N ASN A 257 -1.25 12.31 13.67
CA ASN A 257 -2.03 11.08 13.68
C ASN A 257 -1.74 10.28 12.38
N PHE A 258 -1.22 9.07 12.53
CA PHE A 258 -0.86 8.20 11.42
C PHE A 258 -1.92 7.15 11.06
N SER A 259 -3.07 7.13 11.72
CA SER A 259 -4.13 6.14 11.42
C SER A 259 -4.57 6.15 9.95
N ALA A 260 -4.60 7.32 9.32
CA ALA A 260 -4.95 7.51 7.92
C ALA A 260 -3.77 7.40 6.93
N CYS A 261 -2.53 7.52 7.42
CA CYS A 261 -1.31 7.55 6.60
C CYS A 261 -0.13 6.79 7.25
N PRO A 262 -0.34 5.54 7.71
CA PRO A 262 0.68 4.78 8.47
C PRO A 262 1.95 4.53 7.66
N ASP A 263 1.88 4.61 6.35
CA ASP A 263 3.02 4.38 5.47
C ASP A 263 3.99 5.59 5.42
N LEU A 264 3.56 6.76 5.89
CA LEU A 264 4.41 7.95 6.01
C LEU A 264 5.26 7.96 7.30
N TYR A 265 4.91 7.14 8.30
CA TYR A 265 5.55 7.16 9.62
C TYR A 265 7.08 7.07 9.57
N PRO A 266 7.72 6.13 8.84
CA PRO A 266 9.18 6.01 8.84
C PRO A 266 9.89 7.29 8.39
N ALA A 267 9.47 7.87 7.25
CA ALA A 267 10.07 9.09 6.71
C ALA A 267 9.87 10.29 7.64
N VAL A 268 8.66 10.46 8.20
CA VAL A 268 8.37 11.56 9.12
C VAL A 268 9.15 11.42 10.43
N ALA A 269 9.18 10.21 11.02
CA ALA A 269 9.83 9.98 12.30
C ALA A 269 11.35 10.19 12.22
N LEU A 270 12.01 9.64 11.19
CA LEU A 270 13.45 9.82 10.99
C LEU A 270 13.80 11.28 10.62
N THR A 271 12.95 11.97 9.84
CA THR A 271 13.12 13.40 9.58
C THR A 271 13.05 14.21 10.87
N CYS A 272 12.06 13.94 11.73
CA CYS A 272 11.92 14.61 13.03
C CYS A 272 13.16 14.39 13.89
N GLU A 273 13.63 13.15 13.98
CA GLU A 273 14.85 12.80 14.73
C GLU A 273 16.05 13.60 14.24
N LYS A 274 16.34 13.58 12.93
CA LYS A 274 17.50 14.29 12.33
C LYS A 274 17.43 15.81 12.48
N LEU A 275 16.22 16.39 12.42
CA LEU A 275 16.02 17.83 12.59
C LEU A 275 15.89 18.25 14.06
N GLY A 276 15.91 17.31 15.01
CA GLY A 276 15.72 17.58 16.44
C GLY A 276 14.30 18.03 16.79
N PHE A 277 13.29 17.53 16.07
CA PHE A 277 11.89 17.71 16.44
C PHE A 277 11.45 16.63 17.41
N ARG A 278 10.63 17.02 18.39
CA ARG A 278 9.87 16.05 19.19
C ARG A 278 8.61 15.68 18.42
N LEU A 279 8.51 14.42 18.01
CA LEU A 279 7.32 13.86 17.38
C LEU A 279 6.40 13.25 18.45
N GLU A 280 5.13 13.70 18.49
CA GLU A 280 4.05 13.04 19.20
C GLU A 280 3.15 12.33 18.18
N ALA A 281 3.34 11.01 18.08
CA ALA A 281 2.67 10.17 17.10
C ALA A 281 1.48 9.46 17.75
N THR A 282 0.31 9.53 17.11
CA THR A 282 -0.90 8.77 17.46
C THR A 282 -1.39 7.97 16.26
N GLY A 283 -2.33 7.03 16.45
CA GLY A 283 -2.83 6.18 15.37
C GLY A 283 -1.75 5.24 14.80
N VAL A 284 -0.88 4.75 15.68
CA VAL A 284 0.30 3.95 15.33
C VAL A 284 0.09 2.45 15.56
N GLU A 285 -1.07 2.02 16.01
CA GLU A 285 -1.40 0.66 16.45
C GLU A 285 -1.22 -0.38 15.33
N SER A 286 -1.35 0.04 14.08
CA SER A 286 -1.16 -0.84 12.92
C SER A 286 0.30 -1.02 12.49
N LEU A 287 1.23 -0.17 12.99
CA LEU A 287 2.63 -0.17 12.54
C LEU A 287 3.40 -1.44 12.92
N PRO A 288 3.20 -2.07 14.10
CA PRO A 288 3.84 -3.34 14.42
C PRO A 288 3.38 -4.51 13.54
N LEU A 289 2.22 -4.39 12.89
CA LEU A 289 1.60 -5.43 12.04
C LEU A 289 1.97 -5.31 10.55
N LYS A 290 2.85 -4.36 10.20
CA LYS A 290 3.34 -4.14 8.84
C LYS A 290 4.42 -5.16 8.44
N GLU A 291 5.15 -4.88 7.38
CA GLU A 291 6.27 -5.68 6.88
C GLU A 291 7.33 -5.94 7.97
N SER A 292 7.56 -4.95 8.80
CA SER A 292 8.31 -5.00 10.06
C SER A 292 7.45 -4.44 11.20
N ASP A 293 7.93 -4.52 12.43
CA ASP A 293 7.47 -3.64 13.50
C ASP A 293 8.13 -2.26 13.29
N ARG A 294 7.42 -1.37 12.59
CA ARG A 294 7.97 -0.06 12.19
C ARG A 294 8.26 0.87 13.36
N LEU A 295 7.56 0.73 14.49
CA LEU A 295 7.87 1.52 15.69
C LEU A 295 9.24 1.14 16.23
N ARG A 296 9.47 -0.15 16.38
CA ARG A 296 10.75 -0.70 16.83
C ARG A 296 11.85 -0.44 15.82
N ALA A 297 11.57 -0.67 14.52
CA ALA A 297 12.54 -0.53 13.45
C ALA A 297 13.07 0.91 13.32
N VAL A 298 12.20 1.93 13.47
CA VAL A 298 12.61 3.35 13.52
C VAL A 298 13.51 3.60 14.72
N HIS A 299 13.14 3.12 15.91
CA HIS A 299 13.92 3.32 17.14
C HIS A 299 15.30 2.65 17.10
N GLU A 300 15.38 1.45 16.50
CA GLU A 300 16.62 0.67 16.39
C GLU A 300 17.40 0.96 15.10
N HIS A 301 16.90 1.82 14.21
CA HIS A 301 17.47 2.12 12.88
C HIS A 301 17.73 0.86 12.05
N ARG A 302 16.76 -0.06 12.00
CA ARG A 302 16.85 -1.33 11.29
C ARG A 302 15.91 -1.36 10.09
N THR A 303 16.32 -2.04 9.02
CA THR A 303 15.46 -2.24 7.85
C THR A 303 14.42 -3.32 8.10
N ASP A 304 14.79 -4.42 8.75
CA ASP A 304 13.97 -5.60 8.97
C ASP A 304 13.23 -6.05 7.68
N HIS A 305 13.91 -5.93 6.51
CA HIS A 305 13.37 -6.21 5.18
C HIS A 305 12.11 -5.41 4.81
N ASP A 306 11.88 -4.26 5.46
CA ASP A 306 10.81 -3.34 5.13
C ASP A 306 11.33 -2.24 4.20
N HIS A 307 10.77 -2.21 2.98
CA HIS A 307 11.15 -1.25 1.94
C HIS A 307 11.02 0.21 2.35
N ARG A 308 10.03 0.56 3.21
CA ARG A 308 9.84 1.94 3.68
C ARG A 308 10.88 2.31 4.72
N MET A 309 11.26 1.37 5.58
CA MET A 309 12.38 1.55 6.51
C MET A 309 13.69 1.71 5.74
N ALA A 310 13.95 0.85 4.75
CA ALA A 310 15.17 0.92 3.96
C ALA A 310 15.33 2.27 3.24
N MET A 311 14.27 2.78 2.58
CA MET A 311 14.30 4.08 1.91
C MET A 311 14.49 5.24 2.89
N ALA A 312 13.75 5.26 3.99
CA ALA A 312 13.83 6.34 4.98
C ALA A 312 15.20 6.35 5.68
N LEU A 313 15.72 5.19 6.10
CA LEU A 313 17.06 5.10 6.69
C LEU A 313 18.15 5.57 5.73
N LEU A 314 18.06 5.17 4.44
CA LEU A 314 19.03 5.60 3.43
C LEU A 314 19.03 7.11 3.26
N VAL A 315 17.85 7.74 3.16
CA VAL A 315 17.73 9.20 3.02
C VAL A 315 18.19 9.93 4.27
N ALA A 316 17.91 9.38 5.46
CA ALA A 316 18.38 9.92 6.74
C ALA A 316 19.88 9.72 6.98
N GLY A 317 20.60 9.01 6.08
CA GLY A 317 22.04 8.78 6.19
C GLY A 317 22.42 7.71 7.23
N TYR A 318 21.52 6.76 7.50
CA TYR A 318 21.81 5.57 8.32
C TYR A 318 22.29 4.40 7.46
N PRO A 319 23.07 3.46 8.02
CA PRO A 319 23.40 2.21 7.35
C PRO A 319 22.14 1.42 6.99
N VAL A 320 22.12 0.84 5.78
CA VAL A 320 21.04 0.00 5.28
C VAL A 320 21.60 -1.36 4.89
N ASP A 321 21.12 -2.41 5.53
CA ASP A 321 21.60 -3.79 5.39
C ASP A 321 20.90 -4.55 4.24
N ASP A 322 19.68 -4.11 3.84
CA ASP A 322 18.92 -4.70 2.75
C ASP A 322 18.30 -3.60 1.88
N THR A 323 18.88 -3.38 0.70
CA THR A 323 18.35 -2.45 -0.31
C THR A 323 17.46 -3.15 -1.35
N GLU A 324 17.52 -4.48 -1.47
CA GLU A 324 16.70 -5.22 -2.43
C GLU A 324 15.21 -5.15 -2.09
N CYS A 325 14.87 -5.08 -0.80
CA CYS A 325 13.48 -4.94 -0.35
C CYS A 325 12.80 -3.67 -0.87
N ILE A 326 13.56 -2.63 -1.28
CA ILE A 326 13.05 -1.38 -1.83
C ILE A 326 12.21 -1.61 -3.10
N ARG A 327 12.59 -2.59 -3.92
CA ARG A 327 11.90 -2.96 -5.16
C ARG A 327 10.42 -3.32 -4.94
N LYS A 328 10.07 -3.73 -3.73
CA LYS A 328 8.69 -4.05 -3.35
C LYS A 328 7.69 -2.93 -3.68
N SER A 329 8.10 -1.67 -3.56
CA SER A 329 7.24 -0.52 -3.88
C SER A 329 7.87 0.49 -4.83
N TYR A 330 9.20 0.56 -4.95
CA TYR A 330 9.89 1.55 -5.76
C TYR A 330 11.17 0.97 -6.40
N PRO A 331 11.07 0.19 -7.48
CA PRO A 331 12.22 -0.47 -8.11
C PRO A 331 13.33 0.49 -8.54
N GLN A 332 13.01 1.71 -9.00
CA GLN A 332 13.98 2.71 -9.49
C GLN A 332 14.54 3.63 -8.39
N PHE A 333 14.16 3.45 -7.11
CA PHE A 333 14.52 4.38 -6.04
C PHE A 333 16.03 4.63 -5.96
N LEU A 334 16.84 3.59 -5.97
CA LEU A 334 18.31 3.72 -5.86
C LEU A 334 18.92 4.45 -7.06
N GLU A 335 18.37 4.21 -8.27
CA GLU A 335 18.79 4.93 -9.46
C GLU A 335 18.47 6.42 -9.35
N GLU A 336 17.24 6.76 -8.97
CA GLU A 336 16.80 8.14 -8.78
C GLU A 336 17.57 8.83 -7.64
N TYR A 337 17.81 8.13 -6.53
CA TYR A 337 18.55 8.65 -5.38
C TYR A 337 20.02 8.95 -5.73
N ASN A 338 20.68 8.07 -6.48
CA ASN A 338 22.05 8.27 -6.92
C ASN A 338 22.24 9.47 -7.86
N LYS A 339 21.17 9.96 -8.52
CA LYS A 339 21.22 11.20 -9.32
C LYS A 339 21.42 12.45 -8.45
N LEU A 340 20.95 12.39 -7.17
CA LEU A 340 21.12 13.51 -6.22
C LEU A 340 22.50 13.56 -5.56
N LEU A 341 23.24 12.45 -5.57
CA LEU A 341 24.58 12.36 -4.97
C LEU A 341 25.70 12.77 -5.94
N ARG A 342 25.36 13.00 -7.20
CA ARG A 342 26.27 13.48 -8.26
C ARG A 342 26.23 14.99 -8.40
#